data_7e664f44de9b55e9f9e2786d06e38de2
#
_entry.id   7e664f44de9b55e9f9e2786d06e38de2
#
_cell.length_a   1.000
_cell.length_b   1.000
_cell.length_c   1.000
_cell.angle_alpha   90.00
_cell.angle_beta   90.00
_cell.angle_gamma   90.00
#
_symmetry.space_group_name_H-M   'P 1'
#
loop_
_entity.id
_entity.type
_entity.pdbx_description
1 polymer ?
#
loop_
_entity_poly.entity_id
_entity_poly.type
_entity_poly.pdbx_seq_one_letter_code
_entity_poly.pdbx_strand_id
1 'polypeptide(L)'
;MIRKIIHIDEEKCNGCGLCATACHEGAIDIINGKAKLVRENFCDGFGDCLPGCPTGAITFEEREAPAYDEAAVQENKKKKELQEKMKHLHEGGCPGSRMRMLEQPETAESVSSASLQPVSRLRNWPVQIKLAPIHAPYFAGAKLLIAADCTAYAYANFHQEFMRGKVTLIGCPKLDAVDYSEKLTEILRNNDIQSVTILRMEVPCCGGLEMAAKKALQTSGKFIPWQVVTISIDGKILD
;
A
#
# COMPACT_ATOMS: atom_id res chain seq x y z
N MET A 1 -23.96 -38.64 -6.64
CA MET A 1 -25.25 -39.03 -6.05
C MET A 1 -26.34 -38.13 -6.56
N ILE A 2 -27.57 -38.62 -6.72
CA ILE A 2 -28.68 -37.75 -7.11
C ILE A 2 -29.04 -36.89 -5.92
N ARG A 3 -29.06 -35.57 -6.10
CA ARG A 3 -29.44 -34.60 -5.08
C ARG A 3 -30.04 -33.34 -5.67
N LYS A 4 -30.76 -32.59 -4.86
CA LYS A 4 -31.29 -31.29 -5.20
C LYS A 4 -30.15 -30.26 -5.23
N ILE A 5 -30.05 -29.55 -6.34
CA ILE A 5 -29.05 -28.52 -6.58
C ILE A 5 -29.70 -27.36 -7.34
N ILE A 6 -29.09 -26.17 -7.32
CA ILE A 6 -29.61 -25.04 -8.11
C ILE A 6 -29.19 -25.19 -9.58
N HIS A 7 -30.07 -24.74 -10.45
CA HIS A 7 -29.83 -24.50 -11.88
C HIS A 7 -30.03 -23.03 -12.18
N ILE A 8 -29.10 -22.45 -12.98
CA ILE A 8 -29.14 -21.05 -13.37
C ILE A 8 -29.35 -20.98 -14.89
N ASP A 9 -30.46 -20.41 -15.30
CA ASP A 9 -30.76 -20.11 -16.69
C ASP A 9 -29.98 -18.87 -17.15
N GLU A 10 -28.93 -19.07 -17.94
CA GLU A 10 -28.07 -17.99 -18.40
C GLU A 10 -28.81 -17.01 -19.33
N GLU A 11 -29.87 -17.42 -20.05
CA GLU A 11 -30.62 -16.53 -20.93
C GLU A 11 -31.43 -15.53 -20.13
N LYS A 12 -32.06 -15.97 -19.03
CA LYS A 12 -32.82 -15.12 -18.10
C LYS A 12 -31.93 -14.29 -17.17
N CYS A 13 -30.70 -14.71 -16.94
CA CYS A 13 -29.78 -14.02 -16.04
C CYS A 13 -29.34 -12.68 -16.60
N ASN A 14 -29.50 -11.59 -15.83
CA ASN A 14 -29.04 -10.24 -16.18
C ASN A 14 -27.67 -9.88 -15.58
N GLY A 15 -27.04 -10.80 -14.85
CA GLY A 15 -25.70 -10.59 -14.27
C GLY A 15 -25.64 -9.68 -13.04
N CYS A 16 -26.77 -9.40 -12.35
CA CYS A 16 -26.81 -8.46 -11.23
C CYS A 16 -25.99 -8.86 -10.00
N GLY A 17 -25.57 -10.13 -9.87
CA GLY A 17 -24.69 -10.62 -8.80
C GLY A 17 -25.37 -10.91 -7.46
N LEU A 18 -26.65 -10.62 -7.29
CA LEU A 18 -27.37 -10.79 -6.01
C LEU A 18 -27.34 -12.24 -5.51
N CYS A 19 -27.42 -13.21 -6.41
CA CYS A 19 -27.36 -14.64 -6.06
C CYS A 19 -25.95 -15.06 -5.58
N ALA A 20 -24.90 -14.51 -6.15
CA ALA A 20 -23.52 -14.77 -5.71
C ALA A 20 -23.26 -14.19 -4.32
N THR A 21 -23.87 -13.03 -4.01
CA THR A 21 -23.82 -12.41 -2.68
C THR A 21 -24.66 -13.18 -1.65
N ALA A 22 -25.82 -13.71 -2.05
CA ALA A 22 -26.71 -14.48 -1.19
C ALA A 22 -26.23 -15.92 -0.95
N CYS A 23 -25.29 -16.43 -1.76
CA CYS A 23 -24.75 -17.77 -1.58
C CYS A 23 -23.69 -17.77 -0.48
N HIS A 24 -24.07 -18.17 0.73
CA HIS A 24 -23.19 -18.20 1.90
C HIS A 24 -22.03 -19.19 1.74
N GLU A 25 -22.16 -20.22 0.92
CA GLU A 25 -21.14 -21.24 0.66
C GLU A 25 -20.17 -20.84 -0.46
N GLY A 26 -20.52 -19.83 -1.27
CA GLY A 26 -19.68 -19.35 -2.37
C GLY A 26 -19.65 -20.31 -3.55
N ALA A 27 -20.76 -21.01 -3.81
CA ALA A 27 -20.91 -21.91 -4.95
C ALA A 27 -21.12 -21.19 -6.28
N ILE A 28 -21.60 -19.93 -6.26
CA ILE A 28 -21.96 -19.13 -7.44
C ILE A 28 -20.91 -18.04 -7.67
N ASP A 29 -20.47 -17.90 -8.91
CA ASP A 29 -19.64 -16.78 -9.36
C ASP A 29 -20.24 -16.11 -10.61
N ILE A 30 -19.84 -14.85 -10.90
CA ILE A 30 -20.22 -14.13 -12.11
C ILE A 30 -19.13 -14.31 -13.15
N ILE A 31 -19.44 -14.97 -14.25
CA ILE A 31 -18.52 -15.24 -15.35
C ILE A 31 -19.11 -14.65 -16.64
N ASN A 32 -18.37 -13.78 -17.29
CA ASN A 32 -18.80 -13.09 -18.51
C ASN A 32 -20.15 -12.36 -18.37
N GLY A 33 -20.39 -11.77 -17.20
CA GLY A 33 -21.62 -11.03 -16.91
C GLY A 33 -22.85 -11.93 -16.64
N LYS A 34 -22.69 -13.21 -16.41
CA LYS A 34 -23.74 -14.17 -16.07
C LYS A 34 -23.39 -14.96 -14.82
N ALA A 35 -24.39 -15.25 -13.98
CA ALA A 35 -24.20 -16.10 -12.82
C ALA A 35 -24.03 -17.55 -13.24
N LYS A 36 -23.08 -18.26 -12.66
CA LYS A 36 -22.84 -19.69 -12.89
C LYS A 36 -22.58 -20.42 -11.59
N LEU A 37 -23.10 -21.64 -11.49
CA LEU A 37 -22.76 -22.57 -10.42
C LEU A 37 -21.39 -23.19 -10.74
N VAL A 38 -20.33 -22.65 -10.13
CA VAL A 38 -18.93 -23.04 -10.44
C VAL A 38 -18.38 -24.13 -9.53
N ARG A 39 -19.01 -24.31 -8.36
CA ARG A 39 -18.62 -25.32 -7.35
C ARG A 39 -19.84 -26.06 -6.89
N GLU A 40 -20.18 -27.13 -7.59
CA GLU A 40 -21.34 -27.94 -7.27
C GLU A 40 -21.29 -28.55 -5.88
N ASN A 41 -20.11 -28.98 -5.43
CA ASN A 41 -19.90 -29.53 -4.08
C ASN A 41 -20.02 -28.48 -2.96
N PHE A 42 -20.11 -27.20 -3.29
CA PHE A 42 -20.35 -26.13 -2.31
C PHE A 42 -21.82 -25.76 -2.19
N CYS A 43 -22.66 -26.16 -3.15
CA CYS A 43 -24.09 -25.91 -3.07
C CYS A 43 -24.74 -26.88 -2.07
N ASP A 44 -25.34 -26.36 -1.00
CA ASP A 44 -26.05 -27.13 0.01
C ASP A 44 -27.49 -27.56 -0.44
N GLY A 45 -28.02 -26.86 -1.47
CA GLY A 45 -29.38 -27.11 -1.97
C GLY A 45 -30.49 -26.44 -1.17
N PHE A 46 -30.17 -25.54 -0.21
CA PHE A 46 -31.20 -24.80 0.54
C PHE A 46 -31.91 -23.73 -0.29
N GLY A 47 -31.16 -23.07 -1.20
CA GLY A 47 -31.73 -22.14 -2.15
C GLY A 47 -31.87 -20.70 -1.67
N ASP A 48 -31.04 -20.23 -0.73
CA ASP A 48 -31.04 -18.85 -0.24
C ASP A 48 -30.77 -17.82 -1.36
N CYS A 49 -30.18 -18.28 -2.47
CA CYS A 49 -29.98 -17.49 -3.67
C CYS A 49 -31.23 -17.24 -4.53
N LEU A 50 -32.29 -18.05 -4.36
CA LEU A 50 -33.51 -17.96 -5.20
C LEU A 50 -34.34 -16.68 -4.96
N PRO A 51 -34.66 -16.29 -3.70
CA PRO A 51 -35.46 -15.10 -3.45
C PRO A 51 -34.80 -13.80 -3.92
N GLY A 52 -33.48 -13.79 -4.02
CA GLY A 52 -32.69 -12.64 -4.45
C GLY A 52 -32.60 -12.44 -5.97
N CYS A 53 -33.11 -13.36 -6.77
CA CYS A 53 -33.02 -13.27 -8.23
C CYS A 53 -34.19 -12.46 -8.82
N PRO A 54 -33.96 -11.23 -9.34
CA PRO A 54 -35.04 -10.37 -9.84
C PRO A 54 -35.63 -10.87 -11.15
N THR A 55 -34.94 -11.74 -11.88
CA THR A 55 -35.38 -12.27 -13.18
C THR A 55 -35.93 -13.70 -13.08
N GLY A 56 -35.93 -14.30 -11.88
CA GLY A 56 -36.34 -15.69 -11.71
C GLY A 56 -35.49 -16.70 -12.50
N ALA A 57 -34.23 -16.37 -12.76
CA ALA A 57 -33.29 -17.21 -13.53
C ALA A 57 -32.81 -18.45 -12.75
N ILE A 58 -33.10 -18.55 -11.44
CA ILE A 58 -32.60 -19.63 -10.58
C ILE A 58 -33.75 -20.55 -10.21
N THR A 59 -33.54 -21.84 -10.42
CA THR A 59 -34.46 -22.91 -10.10
C THR A 59 -33.74 -24.06 -9.42
N PHE A 60 -34.52 -25.01 -8.84
CA PHE A 60 -33.96 -26.27 -8.39
C PHE A 60 -34.05 -27.33 -9.48
N GLU A 61 -33.05 -28.16 -9.53
CA GLU A 61 -33.07 -29.40 -10.30
C GLU A 61 -32.56 -30.57 -9.45
N GLU A 62 -33.07 -31.77 -9.73
CA GLU A 62 -32.51 -32.99 -9.17
C GLU A 62 -31.69 -33.69 -10.23
N ARG A 63 -30.39 -33.77 -9.98
CA ARG A 63 -29.44 -34.43 -10.88
C ARG A 63 -28.29 -35.06 -10.13
N GLU A 64 -27.52 -35.85 -10.83
CA GLU A 64 -26.28 -36.36 -10.30
C GLU A 64 -25.26 -35.20 -10.10
N ALA A 65 -24.83 -35.01 -8.86
CA ALA A 65 -23.86 -34.00 -8.47
C ALA A 65 -22.96 -34.53 -7.35
N PRO A 66 -21.75 -33.96 -7.18
CA PRO A 66 -20.88 -34.24 -6.06
C PRO A 66 -21.57 -34.03 -4.72
N ALA A 67 -21.21 -34.79 -3.71
CA ALA A 67 -21.71 -34.57 -2.35
C ALA A 67 -21.32 -33.18 -1.85
N TYR A 68 -22.15 -32.60 -0.97
CA TYR A 68 -21.80 -31.35 -0.30
C TYR A 68 -20.57 -31.54 0.58
N ASP A 69 -19.61 -30.64 0.44
CA ASP A 69 -18.32 -30.69 1.14
C ASP A 69 -18.19 -29.50 2.08
N GLU A 70 -18.68 -29.67 3.30
CA GLU A 70 -18.65 -28.63 4.34
C GLU A 70 -17.19 -28.22 4.68
N ALA A 71 -16.26 -29.17 4.68
CA ALA A 71 -14.87 -28.88 5.01
C ALA A 71 -14.22 -27.94 3.98
N ALA A 72 -14.45 -28.21 2.68
CA ALA A 72 -13.97 -27.36 1.60
C ALA A 72 -14.63 -25.97 1.61
N VAL A 73 -15.91 -25.89 1.98
CA VAL A 73 -16.62 -24.61 2.14
C VAL A 73 -16.01 -23.79 3.28
N GLN A 74 -15.74 -24.38 4.44
CA GLN A 74 -15.13 -23.70 5.58
C GLN A 74 -13.71 -23.23 5.27
N GLU A 75 -12.92 -24.03 4.57
CA GLU A 75 -11.59 -23.61 4.12
C GLU A 75 -11.63 -22.45 3.15
N ASN A 76 -12.57 -22.45 2.20
CA ASN A 76 -12.78 -21.36 1.25
C ASN A 76 -13.23 -20.07 1.96
N LYS A 77 -14.14 -20.16 2.95
CA LYS A 77 -14.55 -19.01 3.78
C LYS A 77 -13.35 -18.40 4.51
N LYS A 78 -12.54 -19.22 5.17
CA LYS A 78 -11.31 -18.76 5.84
C LYS A 78 -10.32 -18.10 4.88
N LYS A 79 -10.14 -18.66 3.67
CA LYS A 79 -9.28 -18.06 2.64
C LYS A 79 -9.82 -16.71 2.16
N LYS A 80 -11.14 -16.59 1.95
CA LYS A 80 -11.79 -15.32 1.57
C LYS A 80 -11.66 -14.28 2.67
N GLU A 81 -11.94 -14.63 3.93
CA GLU A 81 -11.76 -13.72 5.07
C GLU A 81 -10.31 -13.25 5.23
N LEU A 82 -9.35 -14.14 5.01
CA LEU A 82 -7.92 -13.79 5.07
C LEU A 82 -7.56 -12.86 3.90
N GLN A 83 -8.08 -13.12 2.70
CA GLN A 83 -7.89 -12.25 1.53
C GLN A 83 -8.57 -10.90 1.71
N GLU A 84 -9.77 -10.84 2.30
CA GLU A 84 -10.47 -9.59 2.61
C GLU A 84 -9.72 -8.81 3.69
N LYS A 85 -9.26 -9.46 4.75
CA LYS A 85 -8.38 -8.83 5.75
C LYS A 85 -7.08 -8.31 5.14
N MET A 86 -6.47 -9.05 4.20
CA MET A 86 -5.30 -8.57 3.46
C MET A 86 -5.64 -7.45 2.48
N LYS A 87 -6.80 -7.48 1.81
CA LYS A 87 -7.30 -6.37 0.99
C LYS A 87 -7.59 -5.13 1.83
N HIS A 88 -8.24 -5.27 2.98
CA HIS A 88 -8.49 -4.15 3.90
C HIS A 88 -7.20 -3.57 4.48
N LEU A 89 -6.16 -4.37 4.68
CA LEU A 89 -4.82 -3.87 5.02
C LEU A 89 -4.16 -3.11 3.85
N HIS A 90 -4.56 -3.40 2.59
CA HIS A 90 -4.02 -2.73 1.39
C HIS A 90 -4.94 -1.64 0.82
N GLU A 91 -6.25 -1.70 1.04
CA GLU A 91 -7.23 -0.77 0.48
C GLU A 91 -7.85 0.20 1.49
N GLY A 92 -7.67 -0.02 2.79
CA GLY A 92 -8.29 0.74 3.89
C GLY A 92 -7.58 2.01 4.34
N GLY A 93 -6.60 2.55 3.60
CA GLY A 93 -5.91 3.78 3.94
C GLY A 93 -6.37 4.97 3.09
N CYS A 94 -6.40 6.17 3.70
CA CYS A 94 -6.47 7.44 2.97
C CYS A 94 -5.49 7.38 1.78
N PRO A 95 -5.84 7.88 0.58
CA PRO A 95 -4.93 7.91 -0.58
C PRO A 95 -3.54 8.48 -0.28
N GLY A 96 -3.45 9.38 0.71
CA GLY A 96 -2.20 9.95 1.19
C GLY A 96 -1.28 8.99 1.95
N SER A 97 -1.81 7.87 2.47
CA SER A 97 -1.04 6.85 3.21
C SER A 97 -0.69 5.62 2.36
N ARG A 98 -1.24 5.51 1.15
CA ARG A 98 -1.02 4.35 0.27
C ARG A 98 0.41 4.35 -0.24
N MET A 99 1.16 3.28 0.04
CA MET A 99 2.53 3.09 -0.43
C MET A 99 2.61 3.06 -1.96
N ARG A 100 3.54 3.83 -2.53
CA ARG A 100 3.87 3.82 -3.96
C ARG A 100 5.37 3.97 -4.17
N MET A 101 5.91 3.18 -5.07
CA MET A 101 7.21 3.42 -5.68
C MET A 101 6.97 4.29 -6.92
N LEU A 102 7.67 5.41 -7.02
CA LEU A 102 7.55 6.33 -8.14
C LEU A 102 8.71 6.07 -9.11
N GLU A 103 8.37 5.68 -10.33
CA GLU A 103 9.35 5.55 -11.40
C GLU A 103 9.83 6.94 -11.81
N GLN A 104 11.15 7.10 -11.84
CA GLN A 104 11.75 8.32 -12.39
C GLN A 104 12.14 8.04 -13.84
N PRO A 105 11.81 8.93 -14.77
CA PRO A 105 12.34 8.80 -16.11
C PRO A 105 13.87 8.84 -16.03
N GLU A 106 14.51 7.78 -16.51
CA GLU A 106 15.97 7.65 -16.64
C GLU A 106 16.51 8.56 -17.75
N THR A 107 15.93 9.70 -18.02
CA THR A 107 16.50 10.67 -18.95
C THR A 107 17.70 11.33 -18.32
N ALA A 108 18.77 10.52 -18.34
CA ALA A 108 20.13 10.99 -18.31
C ALA A 108 20.40 11.89 -19.54
N GLU A 109 21.13 12.94 -19.32
CA GLU A 109 22.20 13.42 -20.20
C GLU A 109 21.93 13.68 -21.69
N SER A 110 20.78 14.20 -22.08
CA SER A 110 20.71 14.96 -23.32
C SER A 110 19.75 16.13 -23.17
N VAL A 111 20.18 17.13 -22.44
CA VAL A 111 19.48 18.41 -22.36
C VAL A 111 19.75 19.17 -23.65
N SER A 112 18.89 18.94 -24.64
CA SER A 112 18.66 20.01 -25.61
C SER A 112 17.99 21.18 -24.86
N SER A 113 18.48 22.36 -25.03
CA SER A 113 18.19 23.62 -24.34
C SER A 113 16.74 24.14 -24.42
N ALA A 114 15.71 23.29 -24.37
CA ALA A 114 14.33 23.68 -24.71
C ALA A 114 13.28 23.51 -23.61
N SER A 115 13.57 22.99 -22.42
CA SER A 115 12.60 23.12 -21.31
C SER A 115 13.30 23.16 -19.94
N LEU A 116 13.37 24.34 -19.36
CA LEU A 116 13.84 24.65 -18.00
C LEU A 116 12.81 24.25 -16.91
N GLN A 117 11.93 23.28 -17.15
CA GLN A 117 10.99 22.88 -16.12
C GLN A 117 11.65 21.94 -15.12
N PRO A 118 11.63 22.25 -13.83
CA PRO A 118 12.18 21.37 -12.79
C PRO A 118 11.35 20.08 -12.73
N VAL A 119 12.03 18.93 -12.81
CA VAL A 119 11.42 17.60 -12.72
C VAL A 119 11.42 17.14 -11.29
N SER A 120 10.30 16.56 -10.83
CA SER A 120 10.22 15.93 -9.51
C SER A 120 11.22 14.77 -9.41
N ARG A 121 11.93 14.68 -8.28
CA ARG A 121 12.85 13.59 -7.95
C ARG A 121 12.32 12.70 -6.82
N LEU A 122 11.04 12.77 -6.54
CA LEU A 122 10.40 11.93 -5.53
C LEU A 122 10.33 10.47 -6.02
N ARG A 123 10.77 9.52 -5.19
CA ARG A 123 10.83 8.08 -5.52
C ARG A 123 9.89 7.22 -4.72
N ASN A 124 9.32 7.74 -3.65
CA ASN A 124 8.46 6.98 -2.73
C ASN A 124 7.24 7.78 -2.30
N TRP A 125 6.22 7.08 -1.95
CA TRP A 125 5.03 7.61 -1.29
C TRP A 125 4.53 6.59 -0.26
N PRO A 126 4.09 7.00 0.93
CA PRO A 126 4.09 8.36 1.47
C PRO A 126 5.48 8.88 1.85
N VAL A 127 5.62 10.21 1.98
CA VAL A 127 6.89 10.86 2.38
C VAL A 127 6.95 11.16 3.87
N GLN A 128 5.82 11.37 4.55
CA GLN A 128 5.77 11.67 5.98
C GLN A 128 6.23 10.47 6.80
N ILE A 129 7.17 10.69 7.73
CA ILE A 129 7.70 9.64 8.63
C ILE A 129 6.55 8.91 9.34
N LYS A 130 5.54 9.63 9.82
CA LYS A 130 4.38 9.04 10.52
C LYS A 130 3.58 8.08 9.66
N LEU A 131 3.49 8.35 8.36
CA LEU A 131 2.69 7.59 7.40
C LEU A 131 3.49 6.50 6.69
N ALA A 132 4.81 6.65 6.57
CA ALA A 132 5.67 5.68 5.90
C ALA A 132 5.56 4.30 6.57
N PRO A 133 5.45 3.20 5.83
CA PRO A 133 5.51 1.86 6.40
C PRO A 133 6.90 1.55 6.93
N ILE A 134 7.00 0.63 7.91
CA ILE A 134 8.29 0.16 8.41
C ILE A 134 9.02 -0.66 7.33
N HIS A 135 8.27 -1.46 6.57
CA HIS A 135 8.80 -2.27 5.47
C HIS A 135 8.20 -1.78 4.15
N ALA A 136 9.08 -1.50 3.17
CA ALA A 136 8.65 -1.16 1.83
C ALA A 136 9.72 -1.55 0.80
N PRO A 137 9.34 -1.97 -0.41
CA PRO A 137 10.29 -2.33 -1.46
C PRO A 137 11.27 -1.22 -1.81
N TYR A 138 10.86 0.04 -1.70
CA TYR A 138 11.71 1.18 -2.01
C TYR A 138 12.84 1.41 -1.00
N PHE A 139 12.83 0.76 0.17
CA PHE A 139 13.94 0.82 1.13
C PHE A 139 15.08 -0.14 0.81
N ALA A 140 14.88 -1.14 -0.05
CA ALA A 140 15.91 -2.10 -0.40
C ALA A 140 17.08 -1.41 -1.12
N GLY A 141 18.28 -1.43 -0.52
CA GLY A 141 19.46 -0.79 -1.05
C GLY A 141 19.40 0.75 -1.13
N ALA A 142 18.50 1.39 -0.35
CA ALA A 142 18.22 2.80 -0.48
C ALA A 142 19.27 3.70 0.19
N LYS A 143 19.54 4.84 -0.44
CA LYS A 143 20.06 6.03 0.23
C LYS A 143 18.89 6.81 0.80
N LEU A 144 18.85 7.01 2.11
CA LEU A 144 17.72 7.63 2.80
C LEU A 144 17.99 9.13 3.06
N LEU A 145 17.02 9.97 2.70
CA LEU A 145 16.97 11.37 3.08
C LEU A 145 15.91 11.52 4.19
N ILE A 146 16.32 12.01 5.36
CA ILE A 146 15.43 12.42 6.44
C ILE A 146 15.47 13.93 6.52
N ALA A 147 14.40 14.61 6.10
CA ALA A 147 14.40 16.06 5.97
C ALA A 147 13.31 16.72 6.83
N ALA A 148 13.60 17.89 7.38
CA ALA A 148 12.60 18.73 8.01
C ALA A 148 11.66 19.31 6.94
N ASP A 149 10.36 19.38 7.22
CA ASP A 149 9.32 19.82 6.28
C ASP A 149 9.65 21.17 5.61
N CYS A 150 10.23 22.11 6.37
CA CYS A 150 10.55 23.45 5.87
C CYS A 150 11.70 23.46 4.86
N THR A 151 12.56 22.45 4.81
CA THR A 151 13.79 22.48 3.98
C THR A 151 13.49 22.53 2.50
N ALA A 152 12.42 21.85 2.04
CA ALA A 152 12.01 21.86 0.64
C ALA A 152 11.46 23.22 0.18
N TYR A 153 10.94 24.00 1.11
CA TYR A 153 10.43 25.36 0.81
C TYR A 153 11.55 26.39 0.87
N ALA A 154 12.52 26.23 1.76
CA ALA A 154 13.62 27.16 1.92
C ALA A 154 14.68 27.00 0.82
N TYR A 155 14.99 25.77 0.40
CA TYR A 155 16.07 25.47 -0.54
C TYR A 155 15.54 25.18 -1.95
N ALA A 156 15.73 26.11 -2.86
CA ALA A 156 15.15 26.05 -4.22
C ALA A 156 15.59 24.81 -5.03
N ASN A 157 16.83 24.33 -4.85
CA ASN A 157 17.35 23.17 -5.60
C ASN A 157 17.17 21.83 -4.88
N PHE A 158 16.20 21.75 -3.96
CA PHE A 158 15.96 20.60 -3.07
C PHE A 158 15.83 19.28 -3.82
N HIS A 159 15.05 19.24 -4.90
CA HIS A 159 14.83 18.01 -5.66
C HIS A 159 16.10 17.48 -6.32
N GLN A 160 16.90 18.36 -6.91
CA GLN A 160 18.09 17.94 -7.67
C GLN A 160 19.25 17.56 -6.76
N GLU A 161 19.43 18.27 -5.67
CA GLU A 161 20.60 18.12 -4.81
C GLU A 161 20.38 17.12 -3.68
N PHE A 162 19.20 17.15 -3.07
CA PHE A 162 18.93 16.30 -1.91
C PHE A 162 18.08 15.08 -2.21
N MET A 163 17.04 15.17 -3.03
CA MET A 163 16.14 14.05 -3.29
C MET A 163 16.64 13.10 -4.38
N ARG A 164 17.41 13.58 -5.35
CA ARG A 164 17.87 12.77 -6.48
C ARG A 164 18.57 11.50 -6.01
N GLY A 165 18.04 10.33 -6.43
CA GLY A 165 18.59 9.02 -6.09
C GLY A 165 18.36 8.56 -4.65
N LYS A 166 17.56 9.29 -3.85
CA LYS A 166 17.27 8.95 -2.47
C LYS A 166 15.78 8.66 -2.24
N VAL A 167 15.51 7.83 -1.27
CA VAL A 167 14.17 7.67 -0.66
C VAL A 167 14.02 8.77 0.38
N THR A 168 12.92 9.51 0.34
CA THR A 168 12.75 10.72 1.14
C THR A 168 11.69 10.51 2.21
N LEU A 169 12.05 10.78 3.46
CA LEU A 169 11.15 10.86 4.59
C LEU A 169 11.20 12.26 5.19
N ILE A 170 10.05 12.85 5.48
CA ILE A 170 9.96 14.21 6.03
C ILE A 170 9.17 14.23 7.34
N GLY A 171 9.38 15.27 8.13
CA GLY A 171 8.62 15.49 9.35
C GLY A 171 8.99 16.78 10.07
N CYS A 172 8.08 17.22 10.95
CA CYS A 172 8.30 18.37 11.83
C CYS A 172 8.09 17.97 13.28
N PRO A 173 9.15 17.82 14.10
CA PRO A 173 9.02 17.38 15.49
C PRO A 173 8.22 18.37 16.35
N LYS A 174 8.17 19.64 15.94
CA LYS A 174 7.39 20.68 16.64
C LYS A 174 5.89 20.55 16.37
N LEU A 175 5.48 20.22 15.15
CA LEU A 175 4.07 20.11 14.76
C LEU A 175 3.49 18.74 15.06
N ASP A 176 4.26 17.69 14.85
CA ASP A 176 3.78 16.32 14.98
C ASP A 176 3.68 15.82 16.41
N ALA A 177 4.38 16.47 17.34
CA ALA A 177 4.39 16.13 18.78
C ALA A 177 4.68 14.64 19.06
N VAL A 178 5.58 14.01 18.27
CA VAL A 178 5.98 12.60 18.39
C VAL A 178 7.50 12.45 18.42
N ASP A 179 7.97 11.38 19.06
CA ASP A 179 9.36 10.93 18.93
C ASP A 179 9.52 10.06 17.69
N TYR A 180 10.15 10.59 16.65
CA TYR A 180 10.43 9.83 15.42
C TYR A 180 11.46 8.72 15.61
N SER A 181 12.24 8.73 16.71
CA SER A 181 13.35 7.81 16.90
C SER A 181 12.92 6.35 16.88
N GLU A 182 11.77 6.01 17.45
CA GLU A 182 11.27 4.64 17.47
C GLU A 182 11.00 4.13 16.07
N LYS A 183 10.19 4.87 15.30
CA LYS A 183 9.83 4.47 13.93
C LYS A 183 11.02 4.46 12.98
N LEU A 184 11.89 5.45 13.08
CA LEU A 184 13.13 5.48 12.29
C LEU A 184 14.06 4.31 12.65
N THR A 185 14.14 3.94 13.93
CA THR A 185 14.89 2.74 14.36
C THR A 185 14.38 1.48 13.68
N GLU A 186 13.05 1.28 13.66
CA GLU A 186 12.45 0.12 13.02
C GLU A 186 12.68 0.11 11.50
N ILE A 187 12.57 1.27 10.83
CA ILE A 187 12.88 1.39 9.40
C ILE A 187 14.36 1.04 9.14
N LEU A 188 15.29 1.59 9.91
CA LEU A 188 16.73 1.35 9.72
C LEU A 188 17.11 -0.10 10.04
N ARG A 189 16.54 -0.67 11.11
CA ARG A 189 16.82 -2.06 11.53
C ARG A 189 16.36 -3.08 10.52
N ASN A 190 15.18 -2.90 9.97
CA ASN A 190 14.50 -3.91 9.17
C ASN A 190 14.71 -3.80 7.66
N ASN A 191 15.41 -2.78 7.17
CA ASN A 191 15.65 -2.58 5.75
C ASN A 191 17.14 -2.39 5.44
N ASP A 192 17.53 -2.71 4.21
CA ASP A 192 18.90 -2.51 3.72
C ASP A 192 19.10 -1.04 3.29
N ILE A 193 19.53 -0.19 4.24
CA ILE A 193 19.79 1.23 4.01
C ILE A 193 21.30 1.45 3.85
N GLN A 194 21.70 2.00 2.70
CA GLN A 194 23.11 2.23 2.37
C GLN A 194 23.69 3.46 3.06
N SER A 195 22.93 4.53 3.19
CA SER A 195 23.35 5.77 3.84
C SER A 195 22.17 6.61 4.28
N VAL A 196 22.40 7.52 5.23
CA VAL A 196 21.40 8.47 5.72
C VAL A 196 21.90 9.90 5.57
N THR A 197 21.13 10.77 4.93
CA THR A 197 21.32 12.22 4.94
C THR A 197 20.24 12.84 5.79
N ILE A 198 20.62 13.57 6.83
CA ILE A 198 19.72 14.31 7.70
C ILE A 198 19.77 15.77 7.26
N LEU A 199 18.63 16.30 6.82
CA LEU A 199 18.52 17.68 6.35
C LEU A 199 17.62 18.47 7.28
N ARG A 200 18.16 19.54 7.87
CA ARG A 200 17.45 20.35 8.87
C ARG A 200 17.54 21.84 8.56
N MET A 201 16.62 22.60 9.13
CA MET A 201 16.78 24.07 9.17
C MET A 201 17.70 24.45 10.34
N GLU A 202 18.30 25.62 10.25
CA GLU A 202 19.12 26.22 11.31
C GLU A 202 18.34 26.48 12.61
N VAL A 203 17.02 26.55 12.54
CA VAL A 203 16.15 26.87 13.67
C VAL A 203 16.16 25.77 14.73
N PRO A 204 16.09 26.12 16.04
CA PRO A 204 16.25 25.15 17.14
C PRO A 204 15.26 23.99 17.12
N CYS A 205 14.01 24.22 16.65
CA CYS A 205 12.98 23.17 16.60
C CYS A 205 13.36 21.98 15.70
N CYS A 206 14.21 22.18 14.69
CA CYS A 206 14.68 21.10 13.82
C CYS A 206 15.75 20.22 14.47
N GLY A 207 16.34 20.63 15.61
CA GLY A 207 17.26 19.81 16.40
C GLY A 207 16.62 18.50 16.88
N GLY A 208 15.31 18.49 17.15
CA GLY A 208 14.58 17.29 17.50
C GLY A 208 14.59 16.21 16.42
N LEU A 209 14.50 16.57 15.14
CA LEU A 209 14.58 15.62 14.02
C LEU A 209 15.99 15.02 13.92
N GLU A 210 17.01 15.87 14.04
CA GLU A 210 18.42 15.43 14.03
C GLU A 210 18.70 14.46 15.20
N MET A 211 18.27 14.79 16.41
CA MET A 211 18.44 13.92 17.57
C MET A 211 17.73 12.59 17.39
N ALA A 212 16.48 12.60 16.90
CA ALA A 212 15.71 11.39 16.64
C ALA A 212 16.39 10.49 15.63
N ALA A 213 16.89 11.05 14.51
CA ALA A 213 17.59 10.29 13.48
C ALA A 213 18.93 9.71 13.99
N LYS A 214 19.71 10.49 14.74
CA LYS A 214 20.95 10.00 15.38
C LYS A 214 20.71 8.88 16.39
N LYS A 215 19.69 9.03 17.24
CA LYS A 215 19.26 7.99 18.18
C LYS A 215 18.83 6.72 17.44
N ALA A 216 18.08 6.86 16.35
CA ALA A 216 17.65 5.73 15.53
C ALA A 216 18.84 5.00 14.89
N LEU A 217 19.82 5.72 14.36
CA LEU A 217 21.05 5.14 13.82
C LEU A 217 21.80 4.32 14.87
N GLN A 218 21.97 4.87 16.08
CA GLN A 218 22.65 4.19 17.20
C GLN A 218 21.87 2.93 17.64
N THR A 219 20.54 3.04 17.74
CA THR A 219 19.68 1.97 18.26
C THR A 219 19.38 0.89 17.22
N SER A 220 19.58 1.17 15.93
CA SER A 220 19.35 0.20 14.84
C SER A 220 20.26 -1.03 14.91
N GLY A 221 21.42 -0.90 15.56
CA GLY A 221 22.44 -1.95 15.61
C GLY A 221 23.22 -2.14 14.31
N LYS A 222 23.05 -1.26 13.32
CA LYS A 222 23.74 -1.31 12.02
C LYS A 222 24.74 -0.16 11.89
N PHE A 223 25.84 -0.44 11.21
CA PHE A 223 26.78 0.59 10.80
C PHE A 223 26.34 1.18 9.45
N ILE A 224 25.67 2.35 9.52
CA ILE A 224 25.15 3.05 8.36
C ILE A 224 25.84 4.41 8.29
N PRO A 225 26.58 4.75 7.23
CA PRO A 225 27.18 6.06 7.08
C PRO A 225 26.10 7.15 6.99
N TRP A 226 26.33 8.27 7.68
CA TRP A 226 25.37 9.35 7.73
C TRP A 226 26.05 10.72 7.74
N GLN A 227 25.28 11.74 7.34
CA GLN A 227 25.69 13.15 7.42
C GLN A 227 24.51 14.02 7.81
N VAL A 228 24.81 15.19 8.36
CA VAL A 228 23.82 16.25 8.64
C VAL A 228 24.15 17.44 7.74
N VAL A 229 23.11 18.01 7.13
CA VAL A 229 23.21 19.26 6.38
C VAL A 229 22.20 20.23 6.95
N THR A 230 22.64 21.46 7.20
CA THR A 230 21.80 22.53 7.74
C THR A 230 21.49 23.54 6.66
N ILE A 231 20.21 23.90 6.52
CA ILE A 231 19.70 24.95 5.61
C ILE A 231 19.31 26.16 6.44
N SER A 232 19.78 27.33 6.03
CA SER A 232 19.34 28.60 6.62
C SER A 232 17.94 29.00 6.15
N ILE A 233 17.30 29.92 6.86
CA ILE A 233 15.96 30.42 6.48
C ILE A 233 15.94 31.18 5.15
N ASP A 234 17.07 31.67 4.72
CA ASP A 234 17.28 32.34 3.42
C ASP A 234 17.74 31.38 2.31
N GLY A 235 17.69 30.07 2.56
CA GLY A 235 17.91 29.02 1.56
C GLY A 235 19.38 28.76 1.22
N LYS A 236 20.30 28.97 2.13
CA LYS A 236 21.72 28.61 1.96
C LYS A 236 22.07 27.36 2.74
N ILE A 237 22.99 26.55 2.21
CA ILE A 237 23.59 25.45 2.96
C ILE A 237 24.60 26.07 3.94
N LEU A 238 24.46 25.69 5.20
CA LEU A 238 25.41 26.02 6.26
C LEU A 238 26.25 24.79 6.55
N ASP A 239 27.55 24.94 6.61
CA ASP A 239 28.54 23.90 6.97
C ASP A 239 28.49 23.56 8.47
#